data_9827001e2ec1103830eb99d5991ba985
#
_entry.id   9827001e2ec1103830eb99d5991ba985
#
_cell.length_a   1.000
_cell.length_b   1.000
_cell.length_c   1.000
_cell.angle_alpha   90.00
_cell.angle_beta   90.00
_cell.angle_gamma   90.00
#
_symmetry.space_group_name_H-M   'P 1'
#
loop_
_entity.id
_entity.type
_entity.pdbx_description
1 polymer ?
#
loop_
_entity_poly.entity_id
_entity_poly.type
_entity_poly.pdbx_seq_one_letter_code
_entity_poly.pdbx_strand_id
1 'polypeptide(L)'
;MNHRTWMSLLSLGAFVAQGAAWAQTAGAMQQKVTGPQARYWLGAETASGMAMPGMGGGGTAETGGGLGAMAGMMGALMSGGGVGAPRKSLRLELGGVRTGNPSEARHTVPTALAMGESLSLLGPEKGTPAAERPERDVPEPPDGKAKGRMLFFWGCGERAGPGQPVVLDFEKLSQGVLPPDMRSNINLRAFRQGPAMGRDAGYADWPNRKNSKTVPSQASLVGDHLVQGNFVPDIRFAVGGAHDFMEALSLKQAKATSGAQQLQWNRVPTALGHFATAMGFKQGAGDSADIVFWNASSTKLLGGEQLMGYLPPAETERLVKARVLLSADTTQCAIPAEAVAAAGGGMTWINLNAFGPELNVVHPPRPEDPKVTWEQQYAVKMRLRSYTGMLGDMENLSAQRSNKADEPASRTEEKKEPSPTDQVKNALKGLFGR
;
A
#
# COMPACT_ATOMS: atom_id res chain seq x y z
N MET A 1 78.18 5.35 -42.36
CA MET A 1 78.15 5.69 -43.83
C MET A 1 76.79 6.34 -44.10
N ASN A 2 76.93 7.59 -44.59
CA ASN A 2 75.95 8.39 -45.39
C ASN A 2 74.63 8.81 -44.73
N HIS A 3 74.53 10.03 -44.29
CA HIS A 3 74.30 11.33 -44.99
C HIS A 3 72.97 11.40 -45.77
N ARG A 4 72.03 12.27 -45.40
CA ARG A 4 71.73 13.64 -45.92
C ARG A 4 70.35 14.03 -45.39
N THR A 5 70.24 15.11 -44.65
CA THR A 5 70.16 16.58 -44.96
C THR A 5 68.86 17.06 -45.61
N TRP A 6 68.24 18.07 -44.89
CA TRP A 6 67.47 19.24 -45.33
C TRP A 6 66.03 19.02 -45.86
N MET A 7 65.01 19.67 -45.33
CA MET A 7 64.72 21.10 -45.54
C MET A 7 63.57 21.58 -44.70
N SER A 8 63.75 22.71 -44.05
CA SER A 8 62.73 23.51 -43.37
C SER A 8 61.75 24.13 -44.40
N LEU A 9 60.45 24.09 -44.04
CA LEU A 9 59.47 24.99 -44.65
C LEU A 9 58.56 25.51 -43.55
N LEU A 10 58.77 26.77 -43.19
CA LEU A 10 57.86 27.61 -42.44
C LEU A 10 56.60 27.85 -43.27
N SER A 11 55.47 27.47 -42.78
CA SER A 11 54.18 27.97 -43.26
C SER A 11 53.45 28.65 -42.08
N LEU A 12 53.35 29.99 -42.26
CA LEU A 12 52.42 30.81 -41.47
C LEU A 12 50.99 30.31 -41.69
N GLY A 13 50.41 29.69 -40.66
CA GLY A 13 49.00 29.37 -40.64
C GLY A 13 48.26 30.36 -39.76
N ALA A 14 47.38 31.14 -40.34
CA ALA A 14 46.53 32.12 -39.72
C ALA A 14 45.66 31.50 -38.59
N PHE A 15 45.78 32.07 -37.40
CA PHE A 15 44.82 31.79 -36.32
C PHE A 15 43.45 32.38 -36.66
N VAL A 16 42.56 31.57 -37.17
CA VAL A 16 41.12 31.90 -37.20
C VAL A 16 40.59 31.65 -35.78
N ALA A 17 40.38 32.70 -35.03
CA ALA A 17 39.65 32.67 -33.77
C ALA A 17 38.19 32.32 -34.07
N GLN A 18 37.82 31.06 -33.98
CA GLN A 18 36.42 30.64 -33.93
C GLN A 18 35.86 31.04 -32.57
N GLY A 19 35.16 32.17 -32.56
CA GLY A 19 34.31 32.55 -31.43
C GLY A 19 33.23 31.50 -31.25
N ALA A 20 33.40 30.65 -30.23
CA ALA A 20 32.32 29.80 -29.76
C ALA A 20 31.22 30.73 -29.23
N ALA A 21 30.21 30.97 -30.06
CA ALA A 21 28.97 31.56 -29.62
C ALA A 21 28.34 30.56 -28.59
N TRP A 22 28.47 30.90 -27.36
CA TRP A 22 27.70 30.25 -26.29
C TRP A 22 26.24 30.58 -26.57
N ALA A 23 25.53 29.67 -27.24
CA ALA A 23 24.08 29.69 -27.24
C ALA A 23 23.63 29.53 -25.80
N GLN A 24 23.36 30.66 -25.14
CA GLN A 24 22.58 30.66 -23.92
C GLN A 24 21.24 30.02 -24.29
N THR A 25 21.07 28.77 -23.96
CA THR A 25 19.75 28.14 -23.91
C THR A 25 18.91 29.03 -23.03
N ALA A 26 18.04 29.83 -23.63
CA ALA A 26 17.04 30.62 -22.95
C ALA A 26 16.30 29.64 -22.03
N GLY A 27 16.52 29.76 -20.75
CA GLY A 27 15.86 28.91 -19.76
C GLY A 27 14.36 29.01 -20.04
N ALA A 28 13.73 27.89 -20.34
CA ALA A 28 12.30 27.85 -20.59
C ALA A 28 11.63 28.59 -19.43
N MET A 29 10.91 29.67 -19.72
CA MET A 29 10.25 30.47 -18.71
C MET A 29 9.27 29.56 -17.96
N GLN A 30 9.53 29.28 -16.70
CA GLN A 30 8.70 28.41 -15.88
C GLN A 30 7.42 29.19 -15.53
N GLN A 31 6.29 28.71 -16.04
CA GLN A 31 4.99 29.31 -15.77
C GLN A 31 4.74 29.43 -14.27
N LYS A 32 4.34 30.61 -13.82
CA LYS A 32 3.93 30.83 -12.43
C LYS A 32 2.62 30.10 -12.18
N VAL A 33 2.58 29.29 -11.10
CA VAL A 33 1.40 28.53 -10.67
C VAL A 33 1.02 28.94 -9.27
N THR A 34 -0.27 29.22 -9.05
CA THR A 34 -0.86 29.54 -7.76
C THR A 34 -2.02 28.59 -7.47
N GLY A 35 -2.26 28.27 -6.22
CA GLY A 35 -3.30 27.34 -5.81
C GLY A 35 -2.84 25.87 -5.79
N PRO A 36 -3.76 24.89 -5.85
CA PRO A 36 -5.21 25.07 -5.91
C PRO A 36 -5.82 25.57 -4.60
N GLN A 37 -6.95 26.31 -4.70
CA GLN A 37 -7.71 26.77 -3.54
C GLN A 37 -8.44 25.62 -2.83
N ALA A 38 -8.79 24.56 -3.59
CA ALA A 38 -9.39 23.34 -3.07
C ALA A 38 -8.74 22.11 -3.69
N ARG A 39 -8.59 21.05 -2.89
CA ARG A 39 -8.11 19.74 -3.31
C ARG A 39 -9.13 18.69 -2.94
N TYR A 40 -9.60 17.93 -3.91
CA TYR A 40 -10.56 16.87 -3.71
C TYR A 40 -9.96 15.52 -4.12
N TRP A 41 -9.86 14.60 -3.17
CA TRP A 41 -9.33 13.27 -3.41
C TRP A 41 -10.40 12.21 -3.23
N LEU A 42 -10.45 11.29 -4.21
CA LEU A 42 -11.26 10.10 -4.17
C LEU A 42 -10.34 8.89 -4.19
N GLY A 43 -10.58 7.97 -3.26
CA GLY A 43 -10.02 6.64 -3.28
C GLY A 43 -11.14 5.65 -3.53
N ALA A 44 -11.09 4.91 -4.64
CA ALA A 44 -12.09 3.90 -4.95
C ALA A 44 -11.42 2.52 -4.99
N GLU A 45 -12.02 1.58 -4.26
CA GLU A 45 -11.45 0.26 -4.06
C GLU A 45 -12.46 -0.82 -4.37
N THR A 46 -11.99 -1.91 -4.98
CA THR A 46 -12.70 -3.16 -5.07
C THR A 46 -11.97 -4.20 -4.23
N ALA A 47 -12.61 -4.69 -3.19
CA ALA A 47 -12.07 -5.69 -2.27
C ALA A 47 -12.75 -7.04 -2.49
N SER A 48 -12.00 -8.12 -2.48
CA SER A 48 -12.51 -9.49 -2.59
C SER A 48 -11.83 -10.42 -1.60
N GLY A 49 -12.33 -11.63 -1.48
CA GLY A 49 -11.80 -12.61 -0.54
C GLY A 49 -11.91 -12.12 0.90
N MET A 50 -10.92 -12.44 1.70
CA MET A 50 -10.80 -12.04 3.10
C MET A 50 -9.88 -10.82 3.20
N ALA A 51 -10.37 -9.67 2.75
CA ALA A 51 -9.61 -8.43 2.86
C ALA A 51 -9.37 -8.04 4.33
N MET A 52 -8.12 -7.79 4.72
CA MET A 52 -7.80 -7.27 6.04
C MET A 52 -8.20 -5.78 6.14
N PRO A 53 -9.17 -5.41 6.98
CA PRO A 53 -9.44 -4.01 7.27
C PRO A 53 -8.20 -3.37 7.90
N GLY A 54 -7.70 -2.29 7.32
CA GLY A 54 -6.57 -1.52 7.85
C GLY A 54 -5.18 -1.83 7.28
N MET A 55 -4.95 -2.95 6.57
CA MET A 55 -3.70 -3.18 5.84
C MET A 55 -3.67 -2.53 4.45
N GLY A 56 -4.80 -2.09 3.97
CA GLY A 56 -4.87 -1.31 2.74
C GLY A 56 -4.93 0.18 3.04
N GLY A 57 -3.82 0.89 3.02
CA GLY A 57 -3.59 2.30 3.35
C GLY A 57 -4.66 3.35 3.02
N GLY A 58 -5.86 3.23 3.52
CA GLY A 58 -6.98 4.15 3.29
C GLY A 58 -8.03 4.18 4.41
N GLY A 59 -7.92 3.32 5.42
CA GLY A 59 -8.79 3.41 6.60
C GLY A 59 -8.29 4.46 7.59
N THR A 60 -9.18 5.23 8.18
CA THR A 60 -8.85 5.98 9.39
C THR A 60 -8.34 4.98 10.42
N ALA A 61 -7.14 5.23 10.95
CA ALA A 61 -6.52 4.47 12.03
C ALA A 61 -7.27 4.64 13.36
N GLU A 62 -8.62 4.65 13.35
CA GLU A 62 -9.42 4.67 14.58
C GLU A 62 -9.63 3.28 15.21
N THR A 63 -9.30 2.22 14.48
CA THR A 63 -9.11 0.89 15.09
C THR A 63 -7.63 0.63 15.09
N GLY A 64 -6.97 0.78 16.24
CA GLY A 64 -5.55 0.64 16.45
C GLY A 64 -4.94 -0.46 15.59
N GLY A 65 -4.06 -0.06 14.65
CA GLY A 65 -3.28 -1.00 13.87
C GLY A 65 -2.50 -1.88 14.83
N GLY A 66 -2.66 -3.18 14.75
CA GLY A 66 -2.03 -4.12 15.65
C GLY A 66 -2.96 -5.26 16.03
N LEU A 67 -2.75 -5.79 17.18
CA LEU A 67 -3.43 -6.97 17.73
C LEU A 67 -4.96 -6.88 17.73
N GLY A 68 -5.53 -5.68 17.93
CA GLY A 68 -6.98 -5.45 17.91
C GLY A 68 -7.60 -5.70 16.54
N ALA A 69 -6.93 -5.30 15.47
CA ALA A 69 -7.36 -5.56 14.09
C ALA A 69 -7.31 -7.08 13.78
N MET A 70 -6.26 -7.79 14.22
CA MET A 70 -6.18 -9.25 14.09
C MET A 70 -7.25 -9.97 14.90
N ALA A 71 -7.52 -9.52 16.14
CA ALA A 71 -8.56 -10.11 16.96
C ALA A 71 -9.96 -9.86 16.39
N GLY A 72 -10.21 -8.67 15.84
CA GLY A 72 -11.45 -8.36 15.14
C GLY A 72 -11.65 -9.19 13.87
N MET A 73 -10.57 -9.44 13.13
CA MET A 73 -10.56 -10.31 11.97
C MET A 73 -10.84 -11.77 12.32
N MET A 74 -10.18 -12.28 13.35
CA MET A 74 -10.45 -13.64 13.84
C MET A 74 -11.90 -13.78 14.33
N GLY A 75 -12.45 -12.75 14.97
CA GLY A 75 -13.85 -12.68 15.37
C GLY A 75 -14.79 -12.69 14.17
N ALA A 76 -14.51 -11.91 13.13
CA ALA A 76 -15.28 -11.88 11.88
C ALA A 76 -15.20 -13.23 11.12
N LEU A 77 -14.06 -13.90 11.17
CA LEU A 77 -13.86 -15.23 10.60
C LEU A 77 -14.69 -16.28 11.35
N MET A 78 -14.69 -16.22 12.70
CA MET A 78 -15.44 -17.15 13.54
C MET A 78 -16.94 -16.92 13.49
N SER A 79 -17.40 -15.71 13.15
CA SER A 79 -18.83 -15.37 12.99
C SER A 79 -19.42 -15.73 11.62
N GLY A 80 -18.71 -16.51 10.80
CA GLY A 80 -19.21 -16.98 9.51
C GLY A 80 -19.15 -15.94 8.39
N GLY A 81 -18.32 -14.91 8.51
CA GLY A 81 -18.00 -13.96 7.45
C GLY A 81 -17.26 -14.67 6.31
N GLY A 82 -18.01 -15.44 5.52
CA GLY A 82 -17.48 -16.23 4.40
C GLY A 82 -16.77 -15.37 3.36
N VAL A 83 -16.07 -16.02 2.45
CA VAL A 83 -15.53 -15.43 1.21
C VAL A 83 -16.69 -14.76 0.48
N GLY A 84 -16.95 -13.49 0.85
CA GLY A 84 -18.13 -12.77 0.39
C GLY A 84 -17.97 -12.27 -1.05
N ALA A 85 -19.09 -11.91 -1.65
CA ALA A 85 -19.11 -11.21 -2.93
C ALA A 85 -18.15 -9.99 -2.89
N PRO A 86 -17.57 -9.60 -4.03
CA PRO A 86 -16.72 -8.43 -4.11
C PRO A 86 -17.40 -7.19 -3.52
N ARG A 87 -16.68 -6.43 -2.71
CA ARG A 87 -17.15 -5.23 -2.04
C ARG A 87 -16.49 -4.01 -2.62
N LYS A 88 -17.24 -2.99 -2.89
CA LYS A 88 -16.74 -1.68 -3.28
C LYS A 88 -16.65 -0.76 -2.06
N SER A 89 -15.64 0.05 -2.01
CA SER A 89 -15.50 1.11 -1.01
C SER A 89 -15.07 2.42 -1.67
N LEU A 90 -15.48 3.51 -1.07
CA LEU A 90 -15.18 4.85 -1.54
C LEU A 90 -14.73 5.69 -0.34
N ARG A 91 -13.66 6.43 -0.51
CA ARG A 91 -13.17 7.41 0.44
C ARG A 91 -13.03 8.77 -0.24
N LEU A 92 -13.58 9.79 0.37
CA LEU A 92 -13.59 11.16 -0.14
C LEU A 92 -12.92 12.05 0.88
N GLU A 93 -11.98 12.88 0.43
CA GLU A 93 -11.23 13.82 1.27
C GLU A 93 -11.16 15.16 0.57
N LEU A 94 -11.67 16.19 1.22
CA LEU A 94 -11.73 17.56 0.70
C LEU A 94 -10.94 18.50 1.59
N GLY A 95 -9.97 19.20 1.02
CA GLY A 95 -9.18 20.22 1.68
C GLY A 95 -9.34 21.56 0.98
N GLY A 96 -9.41 22.63 1.75
CA GLY A 96 -9.50 24.00 1.25
C GLY A 96 -8.55 24.95 1.97
N VAL A 97 -8.23 26.06 1.30
CA VAL A 97 -7.42 27.15 1.88
C VAL A 97 -8.22 28.05 2.82
N ARG A 98 -9.55 27.96 2.81
CA ARG A 98 -10.45 28.68 3.71
C ARG A 98 -10.95 27.77 4.82
N THR A 99 -11.25 28.32 5.96
CA THR A 99 -11.89 27.61 7.07
C THR A 99 -13.40 27.59 6.91
N GLY A 100 -14.04 26.46 7.21
CA GLY A 100 -15.48 26.37 7.49
C GLY A 100 -15.71 26.28 9.00
N ASN A 101 -16.86 26.67 9.48
CA ASN A 101 -17.21 26.59 10.91
C ASN A 101 -18.66 26.11 11.13
N PRO A 102 -18.90 24.78 11.15
CA PRO A 102 -17.99 23.69 10.79
C PRO A 102 -17.69 23.64 9.28
N SER A 103 -16.64 22.91 8.87
CA SER A 103 -16.39 22.63 7.46
C SER A 103 -17.39 21.58 6.98
N GLU A 104 -18.22 21.93 6.01
CA GLU A 104 -19.24 21.05 5.44
C GLU A 104 -19.26 21.16 3.93
N ALA A 105 -19.45 19.99 3.28
CA ALA A 105 -19.61 19.93 1.84
C ALA A 105 -20.59 18.82 1.46
N ARG A 106 -21.15 18.93 0.26
CA ARG A 106 -22.04 17.95 -0.36
C ARG A 106 -21.42 17.52 -1.67
N HIS A 107 -21.28 16.23 -1.89
CA HIS A 107 -20.91 15.65 -3.16
C HIS A 107 -22.16 15.07 -3.82
N THR A 108 -22.71 15.77 -4.80
CA THR A 108 -23.75 15.25 -5.69
C THR A 108 -23.12 14.23 -6.63
N VAL A 109 -23.60 13.00 -6.59
CA VAL A 109 -23.02 11.84 -7.26
C VAL A 109 -23.89 11.38 -8.43
N PRO A 110 -23.31 10.71 -9.45
CA PRO A 110 -24.09 10.14 -10.53
C PRO A 110 -25.06 9.07 -10.02
N THR A 111 -26.21 8.93 -10.65
CA THR A 111 -27.22 7.93 -10.29
C THR A 111 -26.69 6.50 -10.35
N ALA A 112 -25.72 6.24 -11.24
CA ALA A 112 -25.04 4.95 -11.38
C ALA A 112 -24.27 4.54 -10.11
N LEU A 113 -23.90 5.48 -9.22
CA LEU A 113 -23.27 5.15 -7.93
C LEU A 113 -24.26 4.47 -6.97
N ALA A 114 -25.56 4.63 -7.18
CA ALA A 114 -26.64 4.00 -6.41
C ALA A 114 -26.56 4.26 -4.87
N MET A 115 -26.04 5.42 -4.48
CA MET A 115 -25.86 5.83 -3.07
C MET A 115 -26.78 6.98 -2.65
N GLY A 116 -27.80 7.28 -3.48
CA GLY A 116 -28.68 8.43 -3.35
C GLY A 116 -28.16 9.63 -4.15
N GLU A 117 -28.77 10.78 -3.97
CA GLU A 117 -28.43 11.97 -4.75
C GLU A 117 -27.07 12.59 -4.34
N SER A 118 -26.71 12.43 -3.07
CA SER A 118 -25.47 13.06 -2.56
C SER A 118 -24.91 12.37 -1.32
N LEU A 119 -23.60 12.61 -1.09
CA LEU A 119 -22.85 12.23 0.09
C LEU A 119 -22.46 13.49 0.85
N SER A 120 -22.69 13.49 2.17
CA SER A 120 -22.34 14.63 3.03
C SER A 120 -20.94 14.46 3.58
N LEU A 121 -20.02 15.33 3.19
CA LEU A 121 -18.67 15.42 3.75
C LEU A 121 -18.70 16.37 4.94
N LEU A 122 -18.19 15.94 6.07
CA LEU A 122 -18.20 16.68 7.32
C LEU A 122 -16.77 16.85 7.82
N GLY A 123 -16.51 18.03 8.35
CA GLY A 123 -15.27 18.29 9.07
C GLY A 123 -15.25 17.60 10.43
N PRO A 124 -14.07 17.53 11.05
CA PRO A 124 -13.91 16.98 12.39
C PRO A 124 -14.73 17.80 13.41
N GLU A 125 -15.23 17.15 14.42
CA GLU A 125 -15.86 17.84 15.55
C GLU A 125 -14.81 18.67 16.32
N LYS A 126 -15.23 19.82 16.86
CA LYS A 126 -14.34 20.65 17.69
C LYS A 126 -13.80 19.82 18.86
N GLY A 127 -12.49 19.79 19.01
CA GLY A 127 -11.83 19.04 20.07
C GLY A 127 -11.41 17.61 19.70
N THR A 128 -11.69 17.14 18.48
CA THR A 128 -11.05 15.93 17.97
C THR A 128 -9.58 16.26 17.69
N PRO A 129 -8.62 15.69 18.42
CA PRO A 129 -7.21 15.87 18.08
C PRO A 129 -7.02 15.48 16.62
N ALA A 130 -6.26 16.29 15.86
CA ALA A 130 -5.73 15.82 14.60
C ALA A 130 -5.08 14.48 14.93
N ALA A 131 -5.48 13.40 14.26
CA ALA A 131 -4.83 12.13 14.46
C ALA A 131 -3.34 12.39 14.20
N GLU A 132 -2.57 12.54 15.29
CA GLU A 132 -1.13 12.54 15.20
C GLU A 132 -0.84 11.30 14.38
N ARG A 133 -0.14 11.49 13.26
CA ARG A 133 0.50 10.32 12.67
C ARG A 133 1.19 9.67 13.83
N PRO A 134 0.98 8.36 14.06
CA PRO A 134 1.96 7.69 14.87
C PRO A 134 3.28 8.05 14.20
N GLU A 135 4.11 8.88 14.86
CA GLU A 135 5.53 8.87 14.60
C GLU A 135 5.82 7.41 14.36
N ARG A 136 6.52 7.09 13.29
CA ARG A 136 6.92 5.70 13.10
C ARG A 136 7.68 5.36 14.36
N ASP A 137 6.94 4.85 15.32
CA ASP A 137 7.54 4.13 16.42
C ASP A 137 8.32 3.02 15.70
N VAL A 138 9.60 3.25 15.55
CA VAL A 138 10.52 2.13 15.41
C VAL A 138 10.09 1.27 16.58
N PRO A 139 9.56 0.05 16.35
CA PRO A 139 9.08 -0.76 17.43
C PRO A 139 10.15 -0.76 18.50
N GLU A 140 9.86 -0.25 19.69
CA GLU A 140 10.79 -0.40 20.80
C GLU A 140 11.13 -1.88 20.88
N PRO A 141 12.41 -2.23 20.99
CA PRO A 141 12.81 -3.62 21.11
C PRO A 141 11.94 -4.23 22.20
N PRO A 142 11.27 -5.36 21.93
CA PRO A 142 10.43 -5.98 22.96
C PRO A 142 11.25 -6.17 24.22
N ASP A 143 10.69 -5.77 25.36
CA ASP A 143 11.32 -5.89 26.67
C ASP A 143 11.95 -7.27 26.81
N GLY A 144 13.24 -7.45 26.59
CA GLY A 144 14.13 -8.62 26.67
C GLY A 144 13.58 -10.05 26.78
N LYS A 145 12.26 -10.23 26.63
CA LYS A 145 11.52 -11.48 26.82
C LYS A 145 10.98 -12.07 25.52
N ALA A 146 10.87 -11.30 24.44
CA ALA A 146 10.40 -11.85 23.18
C ALA A 146 11.48 -12.76 22.58
N LYS A 147 11.15 -14.03 22.39
CA LYS A 147 12.01 -15.03 21.75
C LYS A 147 11.44 -15.35 20.38
N GLY A 148 12.31 -15.45 19.39
CA GLY A 148 11.91 -15.77 18.03
C GLY A 148 12.60 -14.91 16.99
N ARG A 149 12.17 -15.04 15.74
CA ARG A 149 12.82 -14.40 14.60
C ARG A 149 11.78 -13.86 13.62
N MET A 150 12.13 -12.78 12.93
CA MET A 150 11.48 -12.39 11.68
C MET A 150 12.34 -12.83 10.52
N LEU A 151 11.76 -13.51 9.56
CA LEU A 151 12.41 -14.00 8.35
C LEU A 151 11.78 -13.31 7.14
N PHE A 152 12.61 -12.63 6.34
CA PHE A 152 12.15 -11.88 5.17
C PHE A 152 12.60 -12.58 3.90
N PHE A 153 11.62 -12.99 3.09
CA PHE A 153 11.80 -13.58 1.78
C PHE A 153 11.22 -12.67 0.70
N TRP A 154 11.69 -12.80 -0.54
CA TRP A 154 11.18 -12.05 -1.70
C TRP A 154 11.33 -12.86 -2.99
N GLY A 155 10.58 -12.44 -4.02
CA GLY A 155 10.64 -13.02 -5.35
C GLY A 155 9.53 -14.01 -5.69
N CYS A 156 9.22 -14.10 -6.98
CA CYS A 156 8.32 -15.09 -7.56
C CYS A 156 9.10 -16.27 -8.11
N GLY A 157 9.20 -17.37 -7.38
CA GLY A 157 9.92 -18.56 -7.79
C GLY A 157 9.70 -19.72 -6.84
N GLU A 158 9.87 -20.94 -7.31
CA GLU A 158 9.72 -22.14 -6.47
C GLU A 158 10.82 -22.28 -5.40
N ARG A 159 11.95 -21.57 -5.60
CA ARG A 159 13.09 -21.54 -4.68
C ARG A 159 13.46 -20.11 -4.32
N ALA A 160 13.89 -19.91 -3.09
CA ALA A 160 14.42 -18.64 -2.63
C ALA A 160 15.73 -18.31 -3.33
N GLY A 161 15.89 -17.06 -3.75
CA GLY A 161 17.13 -16.58 -4.36
C GLY A 161 18.28 -16.43 -3.36
N PRO A 162 19.48 -16.12 -3.83
CA PRO A 162 20.64 -15.89 -2.96
C PRO A 162 20.40 -14.76 -1.95
N GLY A 163 20.95 -14.91 -0.74
CA GLY A 163 20.84 -13.91 0.33
C GLY A 163 19.50 -13.92 1.08
N GLN A 164 18.68 -14.95 0.89
CA GLN A 164 17.42 -15.13 1.58
C GLN A 164 17.46 -16.32 2.55
N PRO A 165 16.75 -16.22 3.68
CA PRO A 165 16.08 -15.04 4.20
C PRO A 165 17.04 -14.03 4.83
N VAL A 166 16.60 -12.75 4.93
CA VAL A 166 17.16 -11.86 5.95
C VAL A 166 16.47 -12.19 7.27
N VAL A 167 17.27 -12.42 8.31
CA VAL A 167 16.78 -12.85 9.62
C VAL A 167 17.00 -11.75 10.63
N LEU A 168 15.94 -11.32 11.28
CA LEU A 168 15.96 -10.44 12.45
C LEU A 168 15.65 -11.29 13.68
N ASP A 169 16.64 -11.48 14.52
CA ASP A 169 16.56 -12.23 15.75
C ASP A 169 16.25 -11.28 16.91
N PHE A 170 15.15 -11.54 17.64
CA PHE A 170 14.69 -10.62 18.69
C PHE A 170 15.63 -10.56 19.88
N GLU A 171 16.29 -11.67 20.21
CA GLU A 171 17.25 -11.69 21.30
C GLU A 171 18.49 -10.84 20.96
N LYS A 172 18.98 -10.94 19.73
CA LYS A 172 20.09 -10.08 19.25
C LYS A 172 19.67 -8.62 19.16
N LEU A 173 18.44 -8.37 18.71
CA LEU A 173 17.89 -7.01 18.61
C LEU A 173 17.80 -6.34 20.00
N SER A 174 17.36 -7.07 21.02
CA SER A 174 17.32 -6.57 22.40
C SER A 174 18.70 -6.22 22.96
N GLN A 175 19.77 -6.84 22.41
CA GLN A 175 21.16 -6.55 22.70
C GLN A 175 21.76 -5.44 21.81
N GLY A 176 20.92 -4.79 20.97
CA GLY A 176 21.35 -3.75 20.03
C GLY A 176 22.08 -4.27 18.78
N VAL A 177 22.06 -5.58 18.54
CA VAL A 177 22.71 -6.22 17.38
C VAL A 177 21.73 -6.31 16.22
N LEU A 178 21.93 -5.46 15.21
CA LEU A 178 21.16 -5.50 13.96
C LEU A 178 21.88 -6.38 12.91
N PRO A 179 21.13 -7.13 12.09
CA PRO A 179 21.73 -7.80 10.95
C PRO A 179 22.41 -6.80 10.02
N PRO A 180 23.59 -7.15 9.46
CA PRO A 180 24.37 -6.22 8.63
C PRO A 180 23.66 -5.78 7.35
N ASP A 181 22.62 -6.48 6.96
CA ASP A 181 21.93 -6.31 5.67
C ASP A 181 20.43 -5.98 5.81
N MET A 182 20.10 -5.03 6.69
CA MET A 182 18.73 -4.55 6.92
C MET A 182 18.25 -3.48 5.92
N ARG A 183 18.95 -3.29 4.81
CA ARG A 183 18.56 -2.29 3.81
C ARG A 183 17.84 -2.93 2.63
N SER A 184 16.74 -2.33 2.21
CA SER A 184 16.13 -2.65 0.92
C SER A 184 16.99 -2.11 -0.22
N ASN A 185 17.04 -2.84 -1.34
CA ASN A 185 17.78 -2.41 -2.53
C ASN A 185 17.06 -1.32 -3.32
N ILE A 186 15.89 -0.92 -2.86
CA ILE A 186 15.08 0.12 -3.50
C ILE A 186 14.62 1.15 -2.47
N ASN A 187 14.68 2.41 -2.87
CA ASN A 187 14.08 3.50 -2.10
C ASN A 187 12.64 3.73 -2.58
N LEU A 188 11.69 3.44 -1.71
CA LEU A 188 10.28 3.75 -1.94
C LEU A 188 10.09 5.24 -1.69
N ARG A 189 9.66 5.96 -2.71
CA ARG A 189 9.42 7.40 -2.62
C ARG A 189 8.22 7.67 -1.73
N ALA A 190 8.32 8.70 -0.91
CA ALA A 190 7.16 9.22 -0.20
C ALA A 190 6.19 9.84 -1.21
N PHE A 191 4.92 9.43 -1.17
CA PHE A 191 3.90 10.01 -2.05
C PHE A 191 3.35 11.29 -1.45
N ARG A 192 2.99 12.23 -2.34
CA ARG A 192 2.30 13.43 -1.92
C ARG A 192 0.98 13.01 -1.27
N GLN A 193 0.77 13.47 -0.06
CA GLN A 193 -0.42 13.12 0.70
C GLN A 193 -1.59 13.99 0.27
N GLY A 194 -2.78 13.39 0.31
CA GLY A 194 -4.05 14.06 0.05
C GLY A 194 -4.39 15.14 1.07
N PRO A 195 -5.58 15.72 0.98
CA PRO A 195 -6.12 16.58 2.03
C PRO A 195 -6.04 15.90 3.39
N ALA A 196 -5.81 16.70 4.45
CA ALA A 196 -5.75 16.15 5.79
C ALA A 196 -6.13 17.21 6.83
N MET A 197 -6.75 16.74 7.91
CA MET A 197 -7.00 17.53 9.11
C MET A 197 -5.67 18.13 9.63
N GLY A 198 -5.70 19.38 10.05
CA GLY A 198 -4.53 20.10 10.60
C GLY A 198 -3.52 20.58 9.56
N ARG A 199 -3.62 20.11 8.29
CA ARG A 199 -2.79 20.60 7.20
C ARG A 199 -3.52 21.54 6.27
N ASP A 200 -4.79 21.29 6.02
CA ASP A 200 -5.67 22.17 5.26
C ASP A 200 -6.44 23.07 6.22
N ALA A 201 -6.66 24.32 5.86
CA ALA A 201 -7.41 25.27 6.72
C ALA A 201 -8.86 24.83 6.92
N GLY A 202 -9.50 24.31 5.86
CA GLY A 202 -10.77 23.61 5.91
C GLY A 202 -10.57 22.17 5.47
N TYR A 203 -11.21 21.21 6.17
CA TYR A 203 -11.17 19.78 5.86
C TYR A 203 -12.53 19.15 6.09
N ALA A 204 -12.94 18.26 5.19
CA ALA A 204 -14.12 17.42 5.35
C ALA A 204 -13.89 16.08 4.63
N ASP A 205 -14.50 15.00 5.15
CA ASP A 205 -14.36 13.66 4.57
C ASP A 205 -15.67 12.88 4.54
N TRP A 206 -15.65 11.79 3.82
CA TRP A 206 -16.64 10.73 3.80
C TRP A 206 -15.92 9.38 3.55
N PRO A 207 -16.32 8.27 4.20
CA PRO A 207 -17.35 8.15 5.22
C PRO A 207 -16.96 8.88 6.52
N ASN A 208 -17.95 9.33 7.23
CA ASN A 208 -17.77 9.98 8.53
C ASN A 208 -18.79 9.44 9.54
N ARG A 209 -18.69 9.89 10.80
CA ARG A 209 -19.53 9.36 11.90
C ARG A 209 -21.03 9.56 11.68
N LYS A 210 -21.44 10.64 11.00
CA LYS A 210 -22.85 10.97 10.76
C LYS A 210 -23.37 10.46 9.42
N ASN A 211 -22.46 10.19 8.47
CA ASN A 211 -22.82 9.74 7.13
C ASN A 211 -21.85 8.66 6.66
N SER A 212 -22.29 7.41 6.79
CA SER A 212 -21.55 6.24 6.32
C SER A 212 -22.55 5.28 5.68
N LYS A 213 -22.33 4.91 4.44
CA LYS A 213 -23.16 3.96 3.69
C LYS A 213 -22.27 2.92 3.03
N THR A 214 -22.74 1.69 2.96
CA THR A 214 -22.09 0.66 2.15
C THR A 214 -22.24 0.99 0.68
N VAL A 215 -21.16 0.94 -0.07
CA VAL A 215 -21.20 1.10 -1.53
C VAL A 215 -21.78 -0.17 -2.15
N PRO A 216 -22.87 -0.09 -2.94
CA PRO A 216 -23.46 -1.25 -3.59
C PRO A 216 -22.48 -1.94 -4.53
N SER A 217 -22.58 -3.26 -4.69
CA SER A 217 -21.69 -4.01 -5.58
C SER A 217 -21.80 -3.59 -7.05
N GLN A 218 -23.00 -3.19 -7.49
CA GLN A 218 -23.26 -2.69 -8.85
C GLN A 218 -22.91 -1.21 -9.05
N ALA A 219 -22.49 -0.48 -7.99
CA ALA A 219 -22.18 0.95 -8.06
C ALA A 219 -21.16 1.24 -9.16
N SER A 220 -21.32 2.35 -9.86
CA SER A 220 -20.37 2.89 -10.84
C SER A 220 -20.10 4.36 -10.55
N LEU A 221 -18.87 4.78 -10.77
CA LEU A 221 -18.44 6.18 -10.61
C LEU A 221 -18.65 6.99 -11.90
N VAL A 222 -19.04 6.33 -13.00
CA VAL A 222 -19.16 6.97 -14.30
C VAL A 222 -20.28 8.01 -14.30
N GLY A 223 -19.97 9.21 -14.76
CA GLY A 223 -20.90 10.33 -14.88
C GLY A 223 -20.35 11.62 -14.31
N ASP A 224 -21.23 12.59 -14.16
CA ASP A 224 -20.90 13.94 -13.66
C ASP A 224 -20.94 13.98 -12.14
N HIS A 225 -19.99 14.67 -11.58
CA HIS A 225 -19.81 14.89 -10.14
C HIS A 225 -19.78 16.38 -9.84
N LEU A 226 -20.45 16.79 -8.76
CA LEU A 226 -20.43 18.16 -8.27
C LEU A 226 -20.19 18.15 -6.76
N VAL A 227 -19.15 18.85 -6.32
CA VAL A 227 -18.87 19.05 -4.89
C VAL A 227 -19.06 20.53 -4.56
N GLN A 228 -19.89 20.81 -3.56
CA GLN A 228 -20.18 22.15 -3.07
C GLN A 228 -19.98 22.19 -1.57
N GLY A 229 -19.30 23.24 -1.09
CA GLY A 229 -19.00 23.38 0.34
C GLY A 229 -18.87 24.83 0.77
N ASN A 230 -18.96 25.06 2.07
CA ASN A 230 -18.87 26.39 2.64
C ASN A 230 -17.45 26.97 2.74
N PHE A 231 -16.43 26.15 2.41
CA PHE A 231 -15.00 26.49 2.52
C PHE A 231 -14.20 26.26 1.23
N VAL A 232 -14.87 25.84 0.15
CA VAL A 232 -14.27 25.54 -1.16
C VAL A 232 -15.10 26.15 -2.28
N PRO A 233 -14.54 26.42 -3.47
CA PRO A 233 -15.33 26.71 -4.67
C PRO A 233 -16.10 25.47 -5.13
N ASP A 234 -17.10 25.64 -5.98
CA ASP A 234 -17.77 24.54 -6.67
C ASP A 234 -16.77 23.73 -7.48
N ILE A 235 -16.73 22.41 -7.28
CA ILE A 235 -15.83 21.48 -7.96
C ILE A 235 -16.65 20.60 -8.90
N ARG A 236 -16.42 20.69 -10.20
CA ARG A 236 -17.13 19.93 -11.24
C ARG A 236 -16.14 19.07 -11.99
N PHE A 237 -16.45 17.79 -12.15
CA PHE A 237 -15.67 16.87 -12.94
C PHE A 237 -16.52 15.71 -13.44
N ALA A 238 -16.08 15.06 -14.52
CA ALA A 238 -16.72 13.87 -15.05
C ALA A 238 -15.77 12.67 -14.93
N VAL A 239 -16.33 11.50 -14.64
CA VAL A 239 -15.63 10.23 -14.59
C VAL A 239 -16.06 9.38 -15.77
N GLY A 240 -15.10 8.97 -16.61
CA GLY A 240 -15.30 8.05 -17.72
C GLY A 240 -15.07 6.59 -17.32
N GLY A 241 -15.46 5.64 -18.16
CA GLY A 241 -15.38 4.21 -17.87
C GLY A 241 -13.98 3.69 -17.56
N ALA A 242 -12.93 4.35 -18.09
CA ALA A 242 -11.55 3.99 -17.76
C ALA A 242 -11.14 4.26 -16.29
N HIS A 243 -11.96 5.03 -15.58
CA HIS A 243 -11.74 5.40 -14.19
C HIS A 243 -12.88 4.92 -13.26
N ASP A 244 -13.64 3.90 -13.67
CA ASP A 244 -14.62 3.27 -12.79
C ASP A 244 -13.95 2.30 -11.80
N PHE A 245 -14.71 1.75 -10.86
CA PHE A 245 -14.24 0.70 -9.96
C PHE A 245 -13.58 -0.43 -10.75
N MET A 246 -12.39 -0.82 -10.33
CA MET A 246 -11.67 -1.92 -10.96
C MET A 246 -12.41 -3.24 -10.77
N GLU A 247 -12.20 -4.19 -11.70
CA GLU A 247 -12.66 -5.56 -11.52
C GLU A 247 -12.08 -6.20 -10.26
N ALA A 248 -12.85 -7.08 -9.66
CA ALA A 248 -12.41 -7.80 -8.46
C ALA A 248 -11.31 -8.81 -8.78
N LEU A 249 -10.28 -8.87 -7.95
CA LEU A 249 -9.29 -9.92 -7.98
C LEU A 249 -9.87 -11.23 -7.44
N SER A 250 -9.54 -12.35 -8.10
CA SER A 250 -9.86 -13.71 -7.66
C SER A 250 -8.55 -14.46 -7.48
N LEU A 251 -8.08 -14.58 -6.25
CA LEU A 251 -6.84 -15.25 -5.92
C LEU A 251 -7.08 -16.72 -5.59
N LYS A 252 -6.27 -17.59 -6.17
CA LYS A 252 -6.24 -19.04 -5.89
C LYS A 252 -4.83 -19.45 -5.51
N GLN A 253 -4.73 -20.51 -4.72
CA GLN A 253 -3.46 -21.11 -4.34
C GLN A 253 -3.44 -22.62 -4.61
N ALA A 254 -2.27 -23.15 -4.88
CA ALA A 254 -2.02 -24.58 -5.00
C ALA A 254 -0.61 -24.92 -4.48
N LYS A 255 -0.42 -26.10 -3.93
CA LYS A 255 0.90 -26.57 -3.48
C LYS A 255 1.62 -27.24 -4.63
N ALA A 256 2.84 -26.79 -4.94
CA ALA A 256 3.71 -27.43 -5.92
C ALA A 256 4.42 -28.64 -5.33
N THR A 257 4.87 -29.56 -6.17
CA THR A 257 5.68 -30.74 -5.77
C THR A 257 7.00 -30.34 -5.12
N SER A 258 7.55 -29.17 -5.46
CA SER A 258 8.73 -28.58 -4.82
C SER A 258 8.50 -28.11 -3.38
N GLY A 259 7.24 -28.09 -2.91
CA GLY A 259 6.82 -27.49 -1.64
C GLY A 259 6.55 -26.00 -1.71
N ALA A 260 6.76 -25.36 -2.86
CA ALA A 260 6.38 -23.96 -3.10
C ALA A 260 4.85 -23.80 -3.13
N GLN A 261 4.38 -22.58 -2.84
CA GLN A 261 2.97 -22.25 -2.89
C GLN A 261 2.69 -21.39 -4.14
N GLN A 262 2.01 -21.99 -5.11
CA GLN A 262 1.63 -21.33 -6.37
C GLN A 262 0.42 -20.42 -6.13
N LEU A 263 0.52 -19.18 -6.58
CA LEU A 263 -0.54 -18.19 -6.58
C LEU A 263 -0.98 -17.94 -8.01
N GLN A 264 -2.29 -17.89 -8.24
CA GLN A 264 -2.88 -17.56 -9.54
C GLN A 264 -4.06 -16.60 -9.35
N TRP A 265 -4.23 -15.67 -10.27
CA TRP A 265 -5.34 -14.70 -10.25
C TRP A 265 -5.81 -14.33 -11.65
N ASN A 266 -7.01 -13.76 -11.74
CA ASN A 266 -7.56 -13.26 -12.99
C ASN A 266 -6.83 -11.99 -13.44
N ARG A 267 -6.82 -11.76 -14.75
CA ARG A 267 -6.39 -10.47 -15.30
C ARG A 267 -7.41 -9.39 -14.91
N VAL A 268 -6.93 -8.23 -14.49
CA VAL A 268 -7.72 -7.02 -14.27
C VAL A 268 -7.33 -6.01 -15.37
N PRO A 269 -8.22 -5.69 -16.33
CA PRO A 269 -7.86 -4.94 -17.54
C PRO A 269 -7.27 -3.56 -17.28
N THR A 270 -7.72 -2.89 -16.21
CA THR A 270 -7.26 -1.55 -15.82
C THR A 270 -6.06 -1.56 -14.88
N ALA A 271 -5.51 -2.73 -14.53
CA ALA A 271 -4.34 -2.81 -13.67
C ALA A 271 -3.08 -2.30 -14.38
N LEU A 272 -2.26 -1.53 -13.67
CA LEU A 272 -0.96 -1.03 -14.11
C LEU A 272 0.20 -1.89 -13.57
N GLY A 273 -0.06 -2.69 -12.56
CA GLY A 273 0.89 -3.59 -11.92
C GLY A 273 0.29 -4.23 -10.69
N HIS A 274 0.97 -5.26 -10.16
CA HIS A 274 0.52 -6.02 -9.00
C HIS A 274 1.60 -6.10 -7.94
N PHE A 275 1.18 -6.24 -6.67
CA PHE A 275 2.06 -6.54 -5.56
C PHE A 275 1.42 -7.60 -4.67
N ALA A 276 2.13 -8.71 -4.47
CA ALA A 276 1.68 -9.77 -3.58
C ALA A 276 2.56 -9.80 -2.33
N THR A 277 1.94 -10.09 -1.19
CA THR A 277 2.63 -10.30 0.10
C THR A 277 2.04 -11.51 0.80
N ALA A 278 2.86 -12.15 1.61
CA ALA A 278 2.37 -13.21 2.50
C ALA A 278 3.05 -13.11 3.86
N MET A 279 2.33 -13.59 4.88
CA MET A 279 2.82 -13.72 6.23
C MET A 279 2.48 -15.12 6.75
N GLY A 280 3.42 -15.73 7.45
CA GLY A 280 3.24 -17.02 8.10
C GLY A 280 3.85 -17.03 9.49
N PHE A 281 3.46 -18.03 10.28
CA PHE A 281 3.91 -18.19 11.67
C PHE A 281 4.29 -19.64 11.91
N LYS A 282 5.41 -19.83 12.59
CA LYS A 282 5.81 -21.13 13.09
C LYS A 282 6.11 -21.03 14.58
N GLN A 283 5.36 -21.78 15.37
CA GLN A 283 5.62 -21.88 16.80
C GLN A 283 6.94 -22.63 17.03
N GLY A 284 7.82 -22.03 17.82
CA GLY A 284 9.05 -22.64 18.31
C GLY A 284 8.85 -23.34 19.66
N ALA A 285 9.92 -23.66 20.35
CA ALA A 285 9.89 -24.21 21.69
C ALA A 285 9.56 -23.11 22.74
N GLY A 286 8.69 -23.41 23.68
CA GLY A 286 8.25 -22.46 24.71
C GLY A 286 7.51 -21.26 24.10
N ASP A 287 7.84 -20.05 24.53
CA ASP A 287 7.23 -18.79 24.08
C ASP A 287 7.86 -18.22 22.80
N SER A 288 8.67 -19.01 22.08
CA SER A 288 9.33 -18.60 20.86
C SER A 288 8.42 -18.75 19.64
N ALA A 289 8.45 -17.79 18.71
CA ALA A 289 7.76 -17.89 17.44
C ALA A 289 8.57 -17.25 16.31
N ASP A 290 8.63 -17.92 15.16
CA ASP A 290 9.16 -17.35 13.94
C ASP A 290 8.02 -16.73 13.13
N ILE A 291 8.23 -15.49 12.68
CA ILE A 291 7.31 -14.77 11.80
C ILE A 291 7.98 -14.68 10.43
N VAL A 292 7.31 -15.20 9.43
CA VAL A 292 7.82 -15.22 8.06
C VAL A 292 7.07 -14.19 7.23
N PHE A 293 7.81 -13.30 6.59
CA PHE A 293 7.31 -12.34 5.62
C PHE A 293 7.83 -12.69 4.23
N TRP A 294 6.96 -12.63 3.26
CA TRP A 294 7.32 -12.76 1.86
C TRP A 294 6.63 -11.68 1.04
N ASN A 295 7.30 -11.22 -0.02
CA ASN A 295 6.71 -10.36 -1.04
C ASN A 295 7.19 -10.75 -2.45
N ALA A 296 6.40 -10.37 -3.46
CA ALA A 296 6.63 -10.75 -4.86
C ALA A 296 7.75 -9.97 -5.56
N SER A 297 8.42 -9.03 -4.90
CA SER A 297 9.49 -8.24 -5.51
C SER A 297 10.66 -9.12 -5.92
N SER A 298 11.14 -9.00 -7.17
CA SER A 298 12.39 -9.65 -7.60
C SER A 298 13.64 -8.94 -7.06
N THR A 299 13.46 -7.76 -6.47
CA THR A 299 14.51 -6.98 -5.82
C THR A 299 14.34 -7.09 -4.32
N LYS A 300 15.43 -7.18 -3.56
CA LYS A 300 15.39 -7.21 -2.11
C LYS A 300 14.57 -6.02 -1.57
N LEU A 301 13.47 -6.32 -0.93
CA LEU A 301 12.56 -5.38 -0.30
C LEU A 301 12.21 -5.90 1.09
N LEU A 302 12.62 -5.18 2.12
CA LEU A 302 12.25 -5.43 3.49
C LEU A 302 11.09 -4.49 3.85
N GLY A 303 10.00 -5.05 4.33
CA GLY A 303 8.75 -4.32 4.49
C GLY A 303 7.97 -4.27 3.17
N GLY A 304 7.36 -3.14 2.87
CA GLY A 304 6.55 -2.96 1.66
C GLY A 304 5.09 -2.66 1.96
N GLU A 305 4.73 -2.43 3.21
CA GLU A 305 3.39 -2.05 3.66
C GLU A 305 2.88 -0.81 2.90
N GLN A 306 3.79 0.09 2.51
CA GLN A 306 3.48 1.27 1.69
C GLN A 306 2.93 0.89 0.30
N LEU A 307 3.26 -0.30 -0.19
CA LEU A 307 2.77 -0.85 -1.46
C LEU A 307 1.42 -1.55 -1.33
N MET A 308 0.83 -1.57 -0.14
CA MET A 308 -0.52 -2.08 0.08
C MET A 308 -1.60 -1.00 -0.07
N GLY A 309 -1.21 0.26 -0.34
CA GLY A 309 -2.09 1.39 -0.59
C GLY A 309 -2.22 1.73 -2.07
N TYR A 310 -2.63 2.98 -2.35
CA TYR A 310 -2.65 3.54 -3.70
C TYR A 310 -1.26 3.98 -4.13
N LEU A 311 -0.91 3.75 -5.41
CA LEU A 311 0.29 4.27 -6.03
C LEU A 311 -0.06 5.18 -7.22
N PRO A 312 0.66 6.29 -7.43
CA PRO A 312 0.57 7.05 -8.67
C PRO A 312 1.02 6.21 -9.86
N PRO A 313 0.40 6.35 -11.06
CA PRO A 313 0.77 5.58 -12.25
C PRO A 313 2.26 5.64 -12.59
N ALA A 314 2.87 6.83 -12.56
CA ALA A 314 4.30 6.99 -12.83
C ALA A 314 5.20 6.23 -11.83
N GLU A 315 4.79 6.14 -10.57
CA GLU A 315 5.53 5.36 -9.58
C GLU A 315 5.28 3.86 -9.75
N THR A 316 4.06 3.45 -10.09
CA THR A 316 3.75 2.07 -10.44
C THR A 316 4.63 1.61 -11.61
N GLU A 317 4.72 2.39 -12.67
CA GLU A 317 5.58 2.11 -13.82
C GLU A 317 7.07 2.01 -13.42
N ARG A 318 7.56 2.96 -12.63
CA ARG A 318 8.94 2.94 -12.12
C ARG A 318 9.25 1.68 -11.33
N LEU A 319 8.32 1.26 -10.46
CA LEU A 319 8.49 0.08 -9.61
C LEU A 319 8.35 -1.23 -10.41
N VAL A 320 7.52 -1.27 -11.45
CA VAL A 320 7.47 -2.40 -12.40
C VAL A 320 8.80 -2.52 -13.14
N LYS A 321 9.34 -1.41 -13.68
CA LYS A 321 10.66 -1.38 -14.34
C LYS A 321 11.79 -1.81 -13.39
N ALA A 322 11.69 -1.45 -12.11
CA ALA A 322 12.64 -1.85 -11.07
C ALA A 322 12.41 -3.28 -10.55
N ARG A 323 11.44 -4.02 -11.10
CA ARG A 323 11.06 -5.37 -10.68
C ARG A 323 10.68 -5.48 -9.19
N VAL A 324 10.17 -4.41 -8.63
CA VAL A 324 9.56 -4.39 -7.29
C VAL A 324 8.11 -4.80 -7.37
N LEU A 325 7.41 -4.33 -8.40
CA LEU A 325 6.06 -4.74 -8.73
C LEU A 325 6.07 -5.73 -9.90
N LEU A 326 5.10 -6.61 -9.90
CA LEU A 326 4.77 -7.47 -11.04
C LEU A 326 4.08 -6.62 -12.12
N SER A 327 4.30 -6.97 -13.39
CA SER A 327 3.65 -6.29 -14.51
C SER A 327 2.14 -6.50 -14.51
N ALA A 328 1.41 -5.64 -15.23
CA ALA A 328 -0.04 -5.73 -15.39
C ALA A 328 -0.53 -7.06 -15.98
N ASP A 329 0.29 -7.69 -16.82
CA ASP A 329 -0.04 -8.96 -17.49
C ASP A 329 0.28 -10.19 -16.64
N THR A 330 0.94 -10.03 -15.48
CA THR A 330 1.26 -11.14 -14.60
C THR A 330 0.01 -11.63 -13.88
N THR A 331 -0.27 -12.93 -13.98
CA THR A 331 -1.43 -13.58 -13.35
C THR A 331 -1.04 -14.77 -12.47
N GLN A 332 0.26 -14.97 -12.24
CA GLN A 332 0.76 -16.05 -11.39
C GLN A 332 2.08 -15.68 -10.72
N CYS A 333 2.35 -16.28 -9.58
CA CYS A 333 3.58 -16.13 -8.82
C CYS A 333 3.73 -17.30 -7.85
N ALA A 334 4.95 -17.72 -7.54
CA ALA A 334 5.19 -18.75 -6.54
C ALA A 334 5.86 -18.16 -5.30
N ILE A 335 5.37 -18.54 -4.12
CA ILE A 335 6.06 -18.32 -2.85
C ILE A 335 7.09 -19.45 -2.70
N PRO A 336 8.38 -19.16 -2.48
CA PRO A 336 9.43 -20.16 -2.43
C PRO A 336 9.21 -21.23 -1.36
N ALA A 337 9.59 -22.44 -1.67
CA ALA A 337 9.46 -23.60 -0.76
C ALA A 337 10.13 -23.36 0.60
N GLU A 338 11.25 -22.63 0.60
CA GLU A 338 11.99 -22.30 1.82
C GLU A 338 11.18 -21.35 2.72
N ALA A 339 10.46 -20.39 2.14
CA ALA A 339 9.58 -19.49 2.89
C ALA A 339 8.38 -20.26 3.46
N VAL A 340 7.76 -21.13 2.65
CA VAL A 340 6.65 -22.01 3.07
C VAL A 340 7.08 -22.93 4.22
N ALA A 341 8.24 -23.56 4.11
CA ALA A 341 8.79 -24.44 5.15
C ALA A 341 9.13 -23.67 6.44
N ALA A 342 9.69 -22.46 6.31
CA ALA A 342 9.98 -21.59 7.45
C ALA A 342 8.69 -21.16 8.18
N ALA A 343 7.56 -21.05 7.48
CA ALA A 343 6.25 -20.75 8.02
C ALA A 343 5.49 -21.99 8.54
N GLY A 344 6.17 -23.12 8.71
CA GLY A 344 5.56 -24.35 9.22
C GLY A 344 4.77 -25.16 8.20
N GLY A 345 4.99 -24.92 6.91
CA GLY A 345 4.39 -25.68 5.80
C GLY A 345 3.31 -24.95 5.02
N GLY A 346 2.99 -23.70 5.40
CA GLY A 346 2.05 -22.85 4.66
C GLY A 346 2.09 -21.41 5.14
N MET A 347 1.78 -20.47 4.26
CA MET A 347 1.56 -19.08 4.65
C MET A 347 0.16 -18.93 5.27
N THR A 348 0.08 -18.21 6.38
CA THR A 348 -1.18 -18.00 7.10
C THR A 348 -2.05 -16.97 6.41
N TRP A 349 -1.42 -15.94 5.86
CA TRP A 349 -2.12 -14.82 5.22
C TRP A 349 -1.44 -14.41 3.92
N ILE A 350 -2.21 -14.27 2.86
CA ILE A 350 -1.73 -13.86 1.54
C ILE A 350 -2.58 -12.70 1.06
N ASN A 351 -1.93 -11.64 0.59
CA ASN A 351 -2.58 -10.48 -0.01
C ASN A 351 -2.08 -10.26 -1.43
N LEU A 352 -2.96 -9.76 -2.27
CA LEU A 352 -2.64 -9.31 -3.62
C LEU A 352 -3.31 -7.95 -3.88
N ASN A 353 -2.54 -6.98 -4.32
CA ASN A 353 -2.97 -5.64 -4.68
C ASN A 353 -2.73 -5.40 -6.17
N ALA A 354 -3.73 -4.87 -6.88
CA ALA A 354 -3.66 -4.37 -8.25
C ALA A 354 -3.79 -2.85 -8.23
N PHE A 355 -2.79 -2.14 -8.75
CA PHE A 355 -2.78 -0.68 -8.84
C PHE A 355 -3.48 -0.25 -10.12
N GLY A 356 -4.44 0.67 -9.99
CA GLY A 356 -5.22 1.19 -11.10
C GLY A 356 -4.75 2.54 -11.62
N PRO A 357 -5.45 3.08 -12.62
CA PRO A 357 -5.22 4.40 -13.16
C PRO A 357 -5.54 5.50 -12.15
N GLU A 358 -5.14 6.72 -12.49
CA GLU A 358 -5.43 7.91 -11.70
C GLU A 358 -6.09 8.96 -12.60
N LEU A 359 -7.24 9.49 -12.21
CA LEU A 359 -7.84 10.66 -12.83
C LEU A 359 -7.33 11.93 -12.13
N ASN A 360 -6.82 12.86 -12.90
CA ASN A 360 -6.40 14.18 -12.42
C ASN A 360 -7.14 15.26 -13.21
N VAL A 361 -7.87 16.12 -12.51
CA VAL A 361 -8.56 17.29 -13.10
C VAL A 361 -8.10 18.53 -12.36
N VAL A 362 -7.71 19.55 -13.08
CA VAL A 362 -7.37 20.89 -12.53
C VAL A 362 -8.19 21.95 -13.25
N HIS A 363 -8.80 22.82 -12.49
CA HIS A 363 -9.60 23.90 -13.05
C HIS A 363 -9.07 25.28 -12.57
N PRO A 364 -9.01 26.29 -13.45
CA PRO A 364 -9.19 26.18 -14.90
C PRO A 364 -8.09 25.35 -15.56
N PRO A 365 -8.28 24.94 -16.81
CA PRO A 365 -7.21 24.31 -17.60
C PRO A 365 -5.94 25.16 -17.62
N ARG A 366 -4.81 24.52 -17.81
CA ARG A 366 -3.53 25.20 -17.87
C ARG A 366 -3.49 26.16 -19.06
N PRO A 367 -3.20 27.47 -18.86
CA PRO A 367 -3.01 28.42 -19.96
C PRO A 367 -1.90 27.95 -20.91
N GLU A 368 -2.11 28.11 -22.21
CA GLU A 368 -1.11 27.77 -23.24
C GLU A 368 0.09 28.73 -23.18
N ASP A 369 -0.16 30.03 -22.91
CA ASP A 369 0.93 31.03 -22.80
C ASP A 369 1.61 30.86 -21.41
N PRO A 370 2.91 30.50 -21.39
CA PRO A 370 3.66 30.33 -20.15
C PRO A 370 3.83 31.64 -19.33
N LYS A 371 3.56 32.80 -19.93
CA LYS A 371 3.61 34.09 -19.25
C LYS A 371 2.38 34.35 -18.38
N VAL A 372 1.27 33.69 -18.68
CA VAL A 372 0.03 33.80 -17.92
C VAL A 372 0.16 32.96 -16.65
N THR A 373 -0.07 33.58 -15.49
CA THR A 373 -0.10 32.84 -14.23
C THR A 373 -1.25 31.83 -14.25
N TRP A 374 -0.95 30.56 -13.94
CA TRP A 374 -1.99 29.55 -13.80
C TRP A 374 -2.58 29.58 -12.38
N GLU A 375 -3.74 30.19 -12.27
CA GLU A 375 -4.46 30.30 -10.99
C GLU A 375 -5.44 29.13 -10.83
N GLN A 376 -5.00 28.11 -10.13
CA GLN A 376 -5.80 26.90 -9.91
C GLN A 376 -6.88 27.16 -8.84
N GLN A 377 -8.14 27.01 -9.19
CA GLN A 377 -9.25 27.07 -8.27
C GLN A 377 -9.41 25.75 -7.52
N TYR A 378 -9.39 24.63 -8.25
CA TYR A 378 -9.42 23.31 -7.62
C TYR A 378 -8.61 22.28 -8.40
N ALA A 379 -8.23 21.23 -7.67
CA ALA A 379 -7.65 20.03 -8.23
C ALA A 379 -8.37 18.79 -7.69
N VAL A 380 -8.81 17.91 -8.58
CA VAL A 380 -9.41 16.61 -8.27
C VAL A 380 -8.39 15.53 -8.57
N LYS A 381 -8.25 14.58 -7.65
CA LYS A 381 -7.45 13.39 -7.83
C LYS A 381 -8.26 12.17 -7.44
N MET A 382 -8.39 11.21 -8.36
CA MET A 382 -9.06 9.96 -8.09
C MET A 382 -8.10 8.81 -8.32
N ARG A 383 -8.01 7.90 -7.37
CA ARG A 383 -7.13 6.72 -7.39
C ARG A 383 -7.94 5.46 -7.26
N LEU A 384 -7.55 4.46 -8.02
CA LEU A 384 -8.23 3.18 -8.12
C LEU A 384 -7.31 2.05 -7.70
N ARG A 385 -7.86 1.06 -7.02
CA ARG A 385 -7.19 -0.20 -6.77
C ARG A 385 -8.18 -1.35 -6.63
N SER A 386 -7.71 -2.55 -6.90
CA SER A 386 -8.40 -3.79 -6.54
C SER A 386 -7.48 -4.61 -5.65
N TYR A 387 -8.01 -5.17 -4.59
CA TYR A 387 -7.20 -5.99 -3.70
C TYR A 387 -7.98 -7.19 -3.17
N THR A 388 -7.25 -8.24 -2.86
CA THR A 388 -7.81 -9.45 -2.28
C THR A 388 -6.89 -10.00 -1.20
N GLY A 389 -7.48 -10.66 -0.23
CA GLY A 389 -6.75 -11.41 0.78
C GLY A 389 -7.31 -12.82 0.89
N MET A 390 -6.48 -13.76 1.27
CA MET A 390 -6.90 -15.12 1.58
C MET A 390 -6.12 -15.67 2.77
N LEU A 391 -6.76 -16.55 3.53
CA LEU A 391 -6.05 -17.41 4.46
C LEU A 391 -5.34 -18.49 3.65
N GLY A 392 -4.12 -18.77 4.03
CA GLY A 392 -3.39 -19.92 3.53
C GLY A 392 -3.97 -21.22 4.08
N ASP A 393 -3.21 -22.27 3.96
CA ASP A 393 -3.62 -23.65 4.25
C ASP A 393 -4.17 -23.82 5.67
N MET A 394 -5.50 -23.81 5.79
CA MET A 394 -6.21 -24.02 7.06
C MET A 394 -6.12 -25.48 7.54
N GLU A 395 -5.78 -26.44 6.67
CA GLU A 395 -5.65 -27.85 7.02
C GLU A 395 -4.54 -28.08 8.05
N ASN A 396 -3.42 -27.34 7.93
CA ASN A 396 -2.33 -27.44 8.91
C ASN A 396 -2.70 -26.86 10.28
N LEU A 397 -3.57 -25.87 10.36
CA LEU A 397 -4.05 -25.32 11.64
C LEU A 397 -5.03 -26.30 12.34
N SER A 398 -5.79 -27.07 11.58
CA SER A 398 -6.68 -28.10 12.12
C SER A 398 -5.92 -29.37 12.51
N ALA A 399 -4.91 -29.78 11.73
CA ALA A 399 -4.05 -30.94 12.03
C ALA A 399 -3.20 -30.73 13.30
N GLN A 400 -2.72 -29.52 13.55
CA GLN A 400 -2.04 -29.20 14.81
C GLN A 400 -2.97 -29.24 16.03
N ARG A 401 -4.28 -29.04 15.83
CA ARG A 401 -5.28 -29.19 16.91
C ARG A 401 -5.61 -30.66 17.21
N SER A 402 -5.69 -31.51 16.18
CA SER A 402 -6.01 -32.93 16.36
C SER A 402 -4.86 -33.72 17.00
N ASN A 403 -3.61 -33.42 16.69
CA ASN A 403 -2.46 -34.07 17.33
C ASN A 403 -2.29 -33.72 18.82
N LYS A 404 -2.94 -32.66 19.32
CA LYS A 404 -2.94 -32.28 20.75
C LYS A 404 -4.13 -32.88 21.50
N ALA A 405 -5.12 -33.42 20.79
CA ALA A 405 -6.31 -34.04 21.39
C ALA A 405 -6.13 -35.54 21.69
N ASP A 406 -5.13 -36.21 21.15
CA ASP A 406 -4.90 -37.67 21.31
C ASP A 406 -3.89 -38.03 22.42
N GLU A 407 -3.43 -37.09 23.23
CA GLU A 407 -2.62 -37.41 24.42
C GLU A 407 -3.54 -37.74 25.58
N PRO A 408 -3.43 -38.92 26.20
CA PRO A 408 -4.34 -39.36 27.25
C PRO A 408 -4.19 -38.47 28.51
N ALA A 409 -5.28 -37.83 28.89
CA ALA A 409 -5.39 -36.95 30.05
C ALA A 409 -5.03 -37.66 31.34
N SER A 410 -3.88 -37.39 31.94
CA SER A 410 -3.62 -37.62 33.34
C SER A 410 -4.24 -36.44 34.14
N ARG A 411 -5.21 -36.75 34.98
CA ARG A 411 -5.87 -35.80 35.87
C ARG A 411 -4.87 -35.18 36.84
N THR A 412 -4.52 -33.94 36.62
CA THR A 412 -3.99 -33.04 37.65
C THR A 412 -4.63 -31.66 37.40
N GLU A 413 -5.09 -31.00 38.45
CA GLU A 413 -5.82 -29.74 38.36
C GLU A 413 -5.12 -28.72 37.52
N GLU A 414 -5.74 -28.39 36.38
CA GLU A 414 -5.14 -27.67 35.27
C GLU A 414 -5.49 -26.18 35.36
N LYS A 415 -4.46 -25.37 35.59
CA LYS A 415 -4.47 -23.96 35.20
C LYS A 415 -4.75 -23.92 33.70
N LYS A 416 -5.90 -23.37 33.30
CA LYS A 416 -6.35 -23.23 31.93
C LYS A 416 -5.23 -22.62 31.08
N GLU A 417 -4.56 -23.42 30.26
CA GLU A 417 -3.58 -22.92 29.31
C GLU A 417 -4.27 -21.98 28.30
N PRO A 418 -3.65 -20.84 27.97
CA PRO A 418 -4.22 -19.91 27.03
C PRO A 418 -4.38 -20.56 25.64
N SER A 419 -5.49 -20.27 24.98
CA SER A 419 -5.79 -20.78 23.63
C SER A 419 -4.70 -20.37 22.64
N PRO A 420 -4.54 -21.06 21.49
CA PRO A 420 -3.60 -20.63 20.45
C PRO A 420 -3.79 -19.15 20.03
N THR A 421 -5.02 -18.66 20.12
CA THR A 421 -5.36 -17.25 19.92
C THR A 421 -4.80 -16.35 21.03
N ASP A 422 -4.79 -16.84 22.27
CA ASP A 422 -4.25 -16.11 23.41
C ASP A 422 -2.71 -16.17 23.43
N GLN A 423 -2.12 -17.26 22.92
CA GLN A 423 -0.66 -17.38 22.76
C GLN A 423 -0.15 -16.43 21.66
N VAL A 424 -0.83 -16.34 20.51
CA VAL A 424 -0.53 -15.36 19.48
C VAL A 424 -0.75 -13.93 19.99
N LYS A 425 -1.82 -13.68 20.74
CA LYS A 425 -2.05 -12.41 21.44
C LYS A 425 -0.93 -12.06 22.40
N ASN A 426 -0.46 -13.03 23.19
CA ASN A 426 0.59 -12.80 24.19
C ASN A 426 1.96 -12.60 23.52
N ALA A 427 2.28 -13.39 22.47
CA ALA A 427 3.49 -13.20 21.69
C ALA A 427 3.52 -11.84 20.98
N LEU A 428 2.39 -11.42 20.38
CA LEU A 428 2.28 -10.11 19.72
C LEU A 428 2.17 -8.96 20.73
N LYS A 429 1.54 -9.17 21.88
CA LYS A 429 1.54 -8.18 22.98
C LYS A 429 2.94 -7.95 23.54
N GLY A 430 3.77 -9.02 23.56
CA GLY A 430 5.19 -8.89 23.87
C GLY A 430 6.02 -8.18 22.79
N LEU A 431 5.56 -8.26 21.53
CA LEU A 431 6.24 -7.67 20.37
C LEU A 431 5.86 -6.21 20.09
N PHE A 432 4.62 -5.81 20.38
CA PHE A 432 4.06 -4.51 20.03
C PHE A 432 3.46 -3.77 21.23
N GLY A 433 3.81 -4.17 22.44
CA GLY A 433 3.17 -3.92 23.68
C GLY A 433 3.06 -2.51 24.22
N ARG A 434 1.97 -2.06 24.33
CA ARG A 434 1.09 -1.39 25.30
C ARG A 434 -0.05 -0.71 24.62
#